data_21be8e5128918dfcca83ae7de109c9b0
#
_entry.id   21be8e5128918dfcca83ae7de109c9b0
#
_cell.length_a   1.000
_cell.length_b   1.000
_cell.length_c   1.000
_cell.angle_alpha   90.00
_cell.angle_beta   90.00
_cell.angle_gamma   90.00
#
_symmetry.space_group_name_H-M   'P 1'
#
loop_
_entity.id
_entity.type
_entity.pdbx_description
1 polymer ?
#
loop_
_entity_poly.entity_id
_entity_poly.type
_entity_poly.pdbx_seq_one_letter_code
_entity_poly.pdbx_strand_id
1 'polypeptide(L)'
;PYGFMERFRPNWINNHSDYKARYTYQQQPSIAHWNLWTWLNNLVPLQPENFEKEQWKQALAECLEHFEPTFLEHYRLGLSQKMGLPAFHKDSFDCAMAFLIILQTEQLDYTQSFIRLQHKQYQVIQDDCLDRRQFESFLTQYESIRHGQDTDELDAAMQAANPVYILRNHMMQKAIEQAERNDFSEVERLFQILNQPFTQQPELEKPEDLAPL
;
A
#
# COMPACT_ATOMS: atom_id res chain seq x y z
N PRO A 1 -18.44 5.68 3.10
CA PRO A 1 -18.74 4.84 1.96
C PRO A 1 -17.56 4.05 1.43
N TYR A 2 -16.38 4.14 2.04
CA TYR A 2 -15.19 3.39 1.63
C TYR A 2 -14.86 2.38 2.72
N GLY A 3 -14.80 1.09 2.36
CA GLY A 3 -14.29 0.06 3.24
C GLY A 3 -12.78 0.01 3.14
N PHE A 4 -12.07 0.52 4.14
CA PHE A 4 -10.61 0.42 4.17
C PHE A 4 -10.18 -1.03 4.41
N MET A 5 -9.11 -1.44 3.72
CA MET A 5 -8.52 -2.76 3.91
C MET A 5 -7.63 -2.75 5.16
N GLU A 6 -7.91 -3.62 6.09
CA GLU A 6 -7.07 -3.85 7.28
C GLU A 6 -6.20 -5.08 7.10
N ARG A 7 -6.80 -6.26 7.06
CA ARG A 7 -6.11 -7.52 6.70
C ARG A 7 -5.79 -7.52 5.22
N PHE A 8 -4.61 -7.96 4.85
CA PHE A 8 -4.21 -7.97 3.44
C PHE A 8 -5.06 -8.93 2.62
N ARG A 9 -5.84 -8.38 1.71
CA ARG A 9 -6.70 -9.10 0.78
C ARG A 9 -6.58 -8.50 -0.62
N PRO A 10 -5.86 -9.12 -1.54
CA PRO A 10 -5.74 -8.61 -2.91
C PRO A 10 -7.08 -8.36 -3.61
N ASN A 11 -8.09 -9.18 -3.28
CA ASN A 11 -9.44 -9.07 -3.83
C ASN A 11 -10.37 -8.16 -3.01
N TRP A 12 -9.83 -7.35 -2.09
CA TRP A 12 -10.64 -6.45 -1.29
C TRP A 12 -11.37 -5.44 -2.14
N ILE A 13 -12.69 -5.34 -1.94
CA ILE A 13 -13.57 -4.37 -2.60
C ILE A 13 -13.88 -3.26 -1.62
N ASN A 14 -13.39 -2.06 -1.88
CA ASN A 14 -13.59 -0.90 -1.01
C ASN A 14 -14.89 -0.12 -1.31
N ASN A 15 -15.63 -0.52 -2.34
CA ASN A 15 -16.89 0.09 -2.74
C ASN A 15 -17.97 -0.97 -2.94
N HIS A 16 -18.96 -1.00 -2.05
CA HIS A 16 -20.06 -1.99 -2.07
C HIS A 16 -20.90 -1.98 -3.36
N SER A 17 -20.84 -0.92 -4.19
CA SER A 17 -21.50 -0.89 -5.50
C SER A 17 -20.70 -1.55 -6.63
N ASP A 18 -19.48 -1.99 -6.36
CA ASP A 18 -18.63 -2.71 -7.32
C ASP A 18 -18.95 -4.22 -7.33
N TYR A 19 -20.14 -4.57 -7.79
CA TYR A 19 -20.62 -5.97 -7.85
C TYR A 19 -19.77 -6.88 -8.75
N LYS A 20 -18.92 -6.33 -9.62
CA LYS A 20 -18.06 -7.08 -10.53
C LYS A 20 -16.61 -7.19 -10.04
N ALA A 21 -16.32 -6.67 -8.86
CA ALA A 21 -14.97 -6.66 -8.29
C ALA A 21 -13.92 -6.00 -9.23
N ARG A 22 -14.34 -5.01 -10.02
CA ARG A 22 -13.51 -4.34 -11.02
C ARG A 22 -12.41 -3.49 -10.38
N TYR A 23 -12.71 -2.91 -9.22
CA TYR A 23 -11.85 -1.96 -8.52
C TYR A 23 -11.24 -2.56 -7.25
N THR A 24 -11.02 -3.88 -7.22
CA THR A 24 -10.30 -4.51 -6.12
C THR A 24 -8.88 -3.99 -6.00
N TYR A 25 -8.27 -4.17 -4.82
CA TYR A 25 -6.92 -3.69 -4.56
C TYR A 25 -5.93 -4.11 -5.66
N GLN A 26 -5.88 -5.40 -5.98
CA GLN A 26 -4.95 -5.92 -7.00
C GLN A 26 -5.30 -5.51 -8.43
N GLN A 27 -6.53 -5.07 -8.70
CA GLN A 27 -6.95 -4.63 -10.04
C GLN A 27 -6.65 -3.14 -10.29
N GLN A 28 -6.26 -2.38 -9.28
CA GLN A 28 -6.00 -0.94 -9.41
C GLN A 28 -5.07 -0.60 -10.58
N PRO A 29 -3.91 -1.28 -10.79
CA PRO A 29 -3.04 -0.98 -11.92
C PRO A 29 -3.71 -1.21 -13.28
N SER A 30 -4.41 -2.35 -13.44
CA SER A 30 -5.11 -2.68 -14.69
C SER A 30 -6.21 -1.69 -15.02
N ILE A 31 -6.94 -1.23 -13.99
CA ILE A 31 -7.98 -0.22 -14.17
C ILE A 31 -7.39 1.17 -14.44
N ALA A 32 -6.27 1.53 -13.81
CA ALA A 32 -5.55 2.76 -14.13
C ALA A 32 -5.09 2.76 -15.58
N HIS A 33 -4.49 1.68 -16.06
CA HIS A 33 -4.11 1.50 -17.47
C HIS A 33 -5.31 1.64 -18.41
N TRP A 34 -6.45 0.99 -18.09
CA TRP A 34 -7.67 1.10 -18.88
C TRP A 34 -8.23 2.54 -18.90
N ASN A 35 -8.21 3.23 -17.77
CA ASN A 35 -8.62 4.63 -17.68
C ASN A 35 -7.73 5.54 -18.55
N LEU A 36 -6.42 5.33 -18.50
CA LEU A 36 -5.46 6.06 -19.36
C LEU A 36 -5.73 5.78 -20.84
N TRP A 37 -5.91 4.50 -21.21
CA TRP A 37 -6.29 4.14 -22.58
C TRP A 37 -7.57 4.85 -23.03
N THR A 38 -8.61 4.86 -22.20
CA THR A 38 -9.87 5.54 -22.49
C THR A 38 -9.66 7.05 -22.65
N TRP A 39 -8.86 7.65 -21.75
CA TRP A 39 -8.55 9.07 -21.81
C TRP A 39 -7.77 9.44 -23.07
N LEU A 40 -6.73 8.69 -23.42
CA LEU A 40 -5.93 8.90 -24.63
C LEU A 40 -6.80 8.78 -25.91
N ASN A 41 -7.72 7.82 -25.96
CA ASN A 41 -8.66 7.74 -27.11
C ASN A 41 -9.55 8.97 -27.26
N ASN A 42 -9.91 9.64 -26.16
CA ASN A 42 -10.65 10.90 -26.20
C ASN A 42 -9.80 12.08 -26.66
N LEU A 43 -8.46 11.96 -26.68
CA LEU A 43 -7.56 12.98 -27.23
C LEU A 43 -7.37 12.83 -28.76
N VAL A 44 -7.73 11.71 -29.35
CA VAL A 44 -7.57 11.49 -30.81
C VAL A 44 -8.20 12.61 -31.66
N PRO A 45 -9.41 13.12 -31.35
CA PRO A 45 -10.00 14.24 -32.09
C PRO A 45 -9.29 15.58 -31.92
N LEU A 46 -8.43 15.70 -30.92
CA LEU A 46 -7.67 16.92 -30.60
C LEU A 46 -6.29 16.93 -31.29
N GLN A 47 -6.18 16.27 -32.42
CA GLN A 47 -4.96 16.19 -33.21
C GLN A 47 -4.38 17.59 -33.46
N PRO A 48 -3.10 17.85 -33.10
CA PRO A 48 -2.44 19.11 -33.41
C PRO A 48 -2.17 19.25 -34.91
N GLU A 49 -2.17 20.47 -35.44
CA GLU A 49 -1.99 20.77 -36.87
C GLU A 49 -0.66 20.23 -37.46
N ASN A 50 0.36 20.09 -36.63
CA ASN A 50 1.69 19.60 -37.02
C ASN A 50 1.84 18.09 -37.00
N PHE A 51 0.77 17.33 -36.71
CA PHE A 51 0.77 15.88 -36.74
C PHE A 51 -0.17 15.35 -37.83
N GLU A 52 0.29 14.33 -38.53
CA GLU A 52 -0.61 13.50 -39.32
C GLU A 52 -1.44 12.60 -38.38
N LYS A 53 -2.67 12.27 -38.78
CA LYS A 53 -3.63 11.53 -37.92
C LYS A 53 -3.07 10.23 -37.36
N GLU A 54 -2.41 9.45 -38.20
CA GLU A 54 -1.88 8.16 -37.77
C GLU A 54 -0.63 8.34 -36.88
N GLN A 55 0.18 9.36 -37.13
CA GLN A 55 1.31 9.72 -36.26
C GLN A 55 0.82 10.16 -34.87
N TRP A 56 -0.28 10.92 -34.83
CA TRP A 56 -0.88 11.35 -33.55
C TRP A 56 -1.38 10.14 -32.74
N LYS A 57 -2.11 9.22 -33.38
CA LYS A 57 -2.54 7.98 -32.71
C LYS A 57 -1.37 7.14 -32.21
N GLN A 58 -0.31 7.02 -33.01
CA GLN A 58 0.88 6.28 -32.64
C GLN A 58 1.56 6.91 -31.43
N ALA A 59 1.73 8.23 -31.39
CA ALA A 59 2.29 8.94 -30.22
C ALA A 59 1.48 8.75 -28.94
N LEU A 60 0.14 8.71 -29.06
CA LEU A 60 -0.73 8.42 -27.92
C LEU A 60 -0.57 6.97 -27.44
N ALA A 61 -0.45 6.01 -28.35
CA ALA A 61 -0.22 4.61 -28.01
C ALA A 61 1.14 4.40 -27.33
N GLU A 62 2.19 5.03 -27.86
CA GLU A 62 3.54 5.00 -27.26
C GLU A 62 3.54 5.57 -25.83
N CYS A 63 2.79 6.64 -25.55
CA CYS A 63 2.62 7.15 -24.19
C CYS A 63 2.01 6.09 -23.25
N LEU A 64 1.05 5.29 -23.72
CA LEU A 64 0.42 4.26 -22.91
C LEU A 64 1.38 3.08 -22.62
N GLU A 65 2.25 2.75 -23.56
CA GLU A 65 3.24 1.66 -23.40
C GLU A 65 4.22 1.92 -22.26
N HIS A 66 4.44 3.18 -21.88
CA HIS A 66 5.28 3.55 -20.74
C HIS A 66 4.63 3.26 -19.38
N PHE A 67 3.31 3.06 -19.31
CA PHE A 67 2.62 2.90 -18.02
C PHE A 67 3.09 1.67 -17.25
N GLU A 68 3.08 0.50 -17.88
CA GLU A 68 3.38 -0.75 -17.20
C GLU A 68 4.82 -0.80 -16.65
N PRO A 69 5.88 -0.52 -17.45
CA PRO A 69 7.25 -0.53 -16.93
C PRO A 69 7.45 0.52 -15.83
N THR A 70 6.89 1.72 -15.96
CA THR A 70 6.97 2.75 -14.93
C THR A 70 6.26 2.31 -13.65
N PHE A 71 5.06 1.75 -13.76
CA PHE A 71 4.33 1.23 -12.60
C PHE A 71 5.13 0.13 -11.89
N LEU A 72 5.66 -0.85 -12.62
CA LEU A 72 6.42 -1.96 -12.04
C LEU A 72 7.70 -1.50 -11.36
N GLU A 73 8.40 -0.53 -11.92
CA GLU A 73 9.58 0.08 -11.30
C GLU A 73 9.24 0.73 -9.95
N HIS A 74 8.23 1.61 -9.94
CA HIS A 74 7.80 2.28 -8.71
C HIS A 74 7.19 1.32 -7.68
N TYR A 75 6.49 0.29 -8.12
CA TYR A 75 5.93 -0.73 -7.23
C TYR A 75 7.02 -1.54 -6.53
N ARG A 76 8.05 -1.96 -7.29
CA ARG A 76 9.22 -2.66 -6.74
C ARG A 76 9.98 -1.78 -5.75
N LEU A 77 10.24 -0.53 -6.13
CA LEU A 77 10.91 0.44 -5.26
C LEU A 77 10.12 0.66 -3.97
N GLY A 78 8.83 0.93 -4.06
CA GLY A 78 7.98 1.17 -2.91
C GLY A 78 7.89 -0.03 -1.96
N LEU A 79 7.79 -1.26 -2.47
CA LEU A 79 7.82 -2.45 -1.63
C LEU A 79 9.18 -2.65 -0.97
N SER A 80 10.28 -2.42 -1.71
CA SER A 80 11.63 -2.51 -1.13
C SER A 80 11.81 -1.51 0.01
N GLN A 81 11.38 -0.28 -0.16
CA GLN A 81 11.41 0.75 0.89
C GLN A 81 10.57 0.35 2.12
N LYS A 82 9.34 -0.13 1.90
CA LYS A 82 8.47 -0.59 3.00
C LYS A 82 9.07 -1.72 3.82
N MET A 83 9.90 -2.54 3.21
CA MET A 83 10.55 -3.68 3.85
C MET A 83 12.01 -3.40 4.27
N GLY A 84 12.56 -2.22 3.98
CA GLY A 84 13.97 -1.93 4.20
C GLY A 84 14.88 -2.89 3.45
N LEU A 85 14.53 -3.19 2.20
CA LEU A 85 15.32 -4.02 1.31
C LEU A 85 16.04 -3.15 0.26
N PRO A 86 17.26 -3.52 -0.16
CA PRO A 86 17.95 -2.78 -1.20
C PRO A 86 17.20 -2.89 -2.53
N ALA A 87 16.82 -1.74 -3.11
CA ALA A 87 15.91 -1.65 -4.26
C ALA A 87 16.42 -2.41 -5.51
N PHE A 88 17.73 -2.47 -5.69
CA PHE A 88 18.35 -3.10 -6.87
C PHE A 88 18.86 -4.52 -6.61
N HIS A 89 18.63 -5.08 -5.43
CA HIS A 89 18.99 -6.47 -5.19
C HIS A 89 17.98 -7.39 -5.89
N LYS A 90 18.49 -8.37 -6.64
CA LYS A 90 17.67 -9.25 -7.50
C LYS A 90 16.52 -9.97 -6.79
N ASP A 91 16.74 -10.33 -5.52
CA ASP A 91 15.78 -11.11 -4.72
C ASP A 91 14.87 -10.24 -3.84
N SER A 92 15.05 -8.91 -3.80
CA SER A 92 14.27 -8.01 -2.94
C SER A 92 12.78 -8.04 -3.28
N PHE A 93 12.44 -8.01 -4.57
CA PHE A 93 11.04 -8.04 -4.98
C PHE A 93 10.36 -9.38 -4.67
N ASP A 94 11.05 -10.50 -4.92
CA ASP A 94 10.52 -11.83 -4.64
C ASP A 94 10.33 -12.04 -3.12
N CYS A 95 11.26 -11.53 -2.31
CA CYS A 95 11.14 -11.52 -0.86
C CYS A 95 9.93 -10.68 -0.40
N ALA A 96 9.72 -9.51 -1.01
CA ALA A 96 8.56 -8.67 -0.71
C ALA A 96 7.24 -9.35 -1.09
N MET A 97 7.20 -10.00 -2.24
CA MET A 97 6.03 -10.78 -2.66
C MET A 97 5.77 -11.98 -1.74
N ALA A 98 6.81 -12.66 -1.26
CA ALA A 98 6.67 -13.74 -0.29
C ALA A 98 6.04 -13.23 1.02
N PHE A 99 6.42 -12.05 1.50
CA PHE A 99 5.79 -11.44 2.67
C PHE A 99 4.32 -11.12 2.44
N LEU A 100 3.96 -10.53 1.29
CA LEU A 100 2.57 -10.27 0.95
C LEU A 100 1.73 -11.55 0.87
N ILE A 101 2.30 -12.66 0.39
CA ILE A 101 1.64 -13.97 0.38
C ILE A 101 1.37 -14.45 1.82
N ILE A 102 2.33 -14.28 2.73
CA ILE A 102 2.13 -14.60 4.15
C ILE A 102 1.00 -13.74 4.72
N LEU A 103 1.03 -12.43 4.51
CA LEU A 103 -0.03 -11.53 5.01
C LEU A 103 -1.42 -11.96 4.50
N GLN A 104 -1.51 -12.38 3.23
CA GLN A 104 -2.76 -12.85 2.63
C GLN A 104 -3.22 -14.17 3.23
N THR A 105 -2.32 -15.17 3.32
CA THR A 105 -2.64 -16.53 3.75
C THR A 105 -3.03 -16.56 5.23
N GLU A 106 -2.26 -15.84 6.06
CA GLU A 106 -2.45 -15.74 7.50
C GLU A 106 -3.46 -14.65 7.89
N GLN A 107 -3.97 -13.89 6.91
CA GLN A 107 -4.93 -12.79 7.11
C GLN A 107 -4.43 -11.73 8.11
N LEU A 108 -3.16 -11.41 8.05
CA LEU A 108 -2.53 -10.42 8.92
C LEU A 108 -2.90 -8.99 8.51
N ASP A 109 -2.91 -8.08 9.49
CA ASP A 109 -3.07 -6.65 9.23
C ASP A 109 -1.90 -6.13 8.40
N TYR A 110 -2.22 -5.46 7.28
CA TYR A 110 -1.21 -4.97 6.34
C TYR A 110 -0.28 -3.95 6.99
N THR A 111 -0.83 -2.91 7.59
CA THR A 111 -0.05 -1.81 8.16
C THR A 111 0.76 -2.25 9.37
N GLN A 112 0.11 -2.96 10.31
CA GLN A 112 0.79 -3.41 11.53
C GLN A 112 1.90 -4.42 11.23
N SER A 113 1.75 -5.26 10.23
CA SER A 113 2.80 -6.22 9.87
C SER A 113 4.07 -5.53 9.37
N PHE A 114 3.94 -4.47 8.56
CA PHE A 114 5.10 -3.68 8.13
C PHE A 114 5.72 -2.89 9.30
N ILE A 115 4.93 -2.32 10.19
CA ILE A 115 5.41 -1.65 11.41
C ILE A 115 6.16 -2.63 12.32
N ARG A 116 5.62 -3.82 12.54
CA ARG A 116 6.28 -4.87 13.33
C ARG A 116 7.59 -5.35 12.69
N LEU A 117 7.60 -5.49 11.35
CA LEU A 117 8.81 -5.83 10.61
C LEU A 117 9.89 -4.75 10.79
N GLN A 118 9.52 -3.48 10.68
CA GLN A 118 10.37 -2.31 10.91
C GLN A 118 10.98 -2.29 12.33
N HIS A 119 10.18 -2.62 13.34
CA HIS A 119 10.63 -2.68 14.73
C HIS A 119 11.26 -4.02 15.12
N LYS A 120 11.53 -4.90 14.14
CA LYS A 120 12.15 -6.23 14.35
C LYS A 120 11.37 -7.10 15.34
N GLN A 121 10.06 -6.89 15.43
CA GLN A 121 9.14 -7.67 16.27
C GLN A 121 8.74 -8.98 15.56
N TYR A 122 9.72 -9.72 15.07
CA TYR A 122 9.52 -10.91 14.24
C TYR A 122 8.74 -12.00 14.97
N GLN A 123 9.01 -12.17 16.29
CA GLN A 123 8.30 -13.15 17.10
C GLN A 123 6.80 -12.87 17.16
N VAL A 124 6.39 -11.60 17.24
CA VAL A 124 4.97 -11.20 17.28
C VAL A 124 4.29 -11.55 15.95
N ILE A 125 4.97 -11.31 14.81
CA ILE A 125 4.42 -11.69 13.50
C ILE A 125 4.31 -13.22 13.40
N GLN A 126 5.34 -13.95 13.84
CA GLN A 126 5.37 -15.40 13.81
C GLN A 126 4.28 -16.03 14.70
N ASP A 127 4.02 -15.44 15.86
CA ASP A 127 2.97 -15.94 16.79
C ASP A 127 1.56 -15.73 16.23
N ASP A 128 1.37 -14.73 15.37
CA ASP A 128 0.12 -14.49 14.66
C ASP A 128 -0.05 -15.41 13.43
N CYS A 129 1.01 -16.14 12.99
CA CYS A 129 0.95 -17.07 11.86
C CYS A 129 0.56 -18.47 12.31
N LEU A 130 -0.34 -19.12 11.55
CA LEU A 130 -0.64 -20.54 11.69
C LEU A 130 0.51 -21.39 11.14
N ASP A 131 1.08 -21.02 9.99
CA ASP A 131 2.27 -21.66 9.43
C ASP A 131 3.55 -20.87 9.81
N ARG A 132 4.05 -21.14 11.01
CA ARG A 132 5.29 -20.55 11.52
C ARG A 132 6.51 -20.84 10.66
N ARG A 133 6.55 -22.01 9.98
CA ARG A 133 7.70 -22.41 9.15
C ARG A 133 7.81 -21.56 7.89
N GLN A 134 6.67 -21.19 7.32
CA GLN A 134 6.66 -20.29 6.16
C GLN A 134 7.25 -18.93 6.53
N PHE A 135 6.89 -18.39 7.69
CA PHE A 135 7.46 -17.14 8.18
C PHE A 135 8.94 -17.25 8.51
N GLU A 136 9.41 -18.34 9.13
CA GLU A 136 10.83 -18.60 9.40
C GLU A 136 11.66 -18.65 8.10
N SER A 137 11.15 -19.32 7.08
CA SER A 137 11.81 -19.38 5.76
C SER A 137 11.92 -17.99 5.14
N PHE A 138 10.83 -17.22 5.17
CA PHE A 138 10.82 -15.82 4.74
C PHE A 138 11.84 -14.98 5.51
N LEU A 139 11.85 -15.06 6.85
CA LEU A 139 12.75 -14.28 7.69
C LEU A 139 14.22 -14.58 7.40
N THR A 140 14.56 -15.85 7.18
CA THR A 140 15.91 -16.27 6.78
C THR A 140 16.34 -15.61 5.48
N GLN A 141 15.48 -15.59 4.47
CA GLN A 141 15.74 -14.92 3.19
C GLN A 141 15.86 -13.40 3.38
N TYR A 142 14.93 -12.81 4.12
CA TYR A 142 14.88 -11.37 4.41
C TYR A 142 16.18 -10.88 5.08
N GLU A 143 16.64 -11.57 6.13
CA GLU A 143 17.87 -11.24 6.83
C GLU A 143 19.10 -11.45 5.94
N SER A 144 19.11 -12.50 5.11
CA SER A 144 20.19 -12.75 4.16
C SER A 144 20.38 -11.62 3.16
N ILE A 145 19.27 -11.03 2.66
CA ILE A 145 19.32 -9.89 1.72
C ILE A 145 19.81 -8.63 2.41
N ARG A 146 19.46 -8.42 3.67
CA ARG A 146 19.91 -7.26 4.46
C ARG A 146 21.33 -7.37 4.98
N HIS A 147 21.88 -8.59 5.02
CA HIS A 147 23.23 -8.83 5.53
C HIS A 147 24.28 -8.09 4.68
N GLY A 148 25.13 -7.30 5.36
CA GLY A 148 26.18 -6.53 4.69
C GLY A 148 25.74 -5.24 3.99
N GLN A 149 24.45 -4.87 4.13
CA GLN A 149 23.91 -3.59 3.65
C GLN A 149 24.01 -2.51 4.72
N ASP A 150 23.89 -1.25 4.32
CA ASP A 150 23.71 -0.13 5.25
C ASP A 150 22.31 -0.20 5.88
N THR A 151 22.27 -0.78 7.09
CA THR A 151 20.99 -0.98 7.79
C THR A 151 20.36 0.32 8.25
N ASP A 152 21.13 1.38 8.50
CA ASP A 152 20.59 2.66 8.95
C ASP A 152 19.84 3.36 7.81
N GLU A 153 20.37 3.30 6.57
CA GLU A 153 19.68 3.79 5.39
C GLU A 153 18.40 3.01 5.11
N LEU A 154 18.45 1.68 5.18
CA LEU A 154 17.28 0.83 4.95
C LEU A 154 16.21 1.01 6.03
N ASP A 155 16.57 1.16 7.29
CA ASP A 155 15.63 1.38 8.40
C ASP A 155 15.00 2.79 8.29
N ALA A 156 15.76 3.81 7.86
CA ALA A 156 15.22 5.13 7.55
C ALA A 156 14.22 5.11 6.39
N ALA A 157 14.50 4.33 5.33
CA ALA A 157 13.57 4.13 4.22
C ALA A 157 12.27 3.46 4.67
N MET A 158 12.35 2.46 5.55
CA MET A 158 11.17 1.82 6.16
C MET A 158 10.33 2.83 6.94
N GLN A 159 10.96 3.65 7.77
CA GLN A 159 10.26 4.67 8.56
C GLN A 159 9.54 5.69 7.70
N ALA A 160 10.14 6.08 6.59
CA ALA A 160 9.54 7.02 5.64
C ALA A 160 8.41 6.40 4.80
N ALA A 161 8.40 5.07 4.62
CA ALA A 161 7.44 4.36 3.77
C ALA A 161 6.28 3.70 4.54
N ASN A 162 6.40 3.51 5.86
CA ASN A 162 5.41 2.83 6.69
C ASN A 162 4.71 3.82 7.62
N PRO A 163 3.45 4.19 7.35
CA PRO A 163 2.70 5.04 8.26
C PRO A 163 2.39 4.28 9.55
N VAL A 164 2.53 4.95 10.70
CA VAL A 164 2.12 4.45 12.01
C VAL A 164 0.60 4.45 12.11
N TYR A 165 -0.02 5.49 11.58
CA TYR A 165 -1.48 5.68 11.63
C TYR A 165 -2.08 5.64 10.24
N ILE A 166 -3.19 4.91 10.11
CA ILE A 166 -4.09 4.92 8.96
C ILE A 166 -5.51 5.12 9.45
N LEU A 167 -6.35 5.71 8.63
CA LEU A 167 -7.77 5.78 8.96
C LEU A 167 -8.40 4.38 8.87
N ARG A 168 -8.95 3.91 9.99
CA ARG A 168 -9.64 2.62 10.07
C ARG A 168 -11.15 2.80 10.09
N ASN A 169 -11.90 1.78 9.69
CA ASN A 169 -13.36 1.85 9.61
C ASN A 169 -14.01 2.20 10.95
N HIS A 170 -13.54 1.61 12.04
CA HIS A 170 -14.07 1.87 13.38
C HIS A 170 -13.78 3.29 13.89
N MET A 171 -12.61 3.86 13.54
CA MET A 171 -12.25 5.25 13.89
C MET A 171 -13.20 6.22 13.19
N MET A 172 -13.47 6.00 11.92
CA MET A 172 -14.39 6.82 11.14
C MET A 172 -15.82 6.70 11.68
N GLN A 173 -16.28 5.48 12.00
CA GLN A 173 -17.59 5.26 12.57
C GLN A 173 -17.78 6.01 13.90
N LYS A 174 -16.78 5.94 14.78
CA LYS A 174 -16.78 6.67 16.06
C LYS A 174 -16.84 8.18 15.87
N ALA A 175 -16.06 8.71 14.92
CA ALA A 175 -16.07 10.13 14.60
C ALA A 175 -17.45 10.59 14.06
N ILE A 176 -18.11 9.78 13.23
CA ILE A 176 -19.46 10.05 12.73
C ILE A 176 -20.47 10.07 13.88
N GLU A 177 -20.47 9.06 14.75
CA GLU A 177 -21.39 8.96 15.88
C GLU A 177 -21.28 10.13 16.86
N GLN A 178 -20.08 10.67 17.06
CA GLN A 178 -19.86 11.86 17.88
C GLN A 178 -20.33 13.12 17.16
N ALA A 179 -20.01 13.27 15.88
CA ALA A 179 -20.40 14.41 15.07
C ALA A 179 -21.94 14.54 14.95
N GLU A 180 -22.69 13.42 14.90
CA GLU A 180 -24.16 13.41 14.93
C GLU A 180 -24.73 14.00 16.24
N ARG A 181 -23.93 14.03 17.30
CA ARG A 181 -24.26 14.67 18.60
C ARG A 181 -23.68 16.08 18.72
N ASN A 182 -23.22 16.68 17.61
CA ASN A 182 -22.52 17.97 17.56
C ASN A 182 -21.16 17.98 18.33
N ASP A 183 -20.54 16.82 18.54
CA ASP A 183 -19.19 16.70 19.09
C ASP A 183 -18.21 16.35 17.97
N PHE A 184 -17.41 17.31 17.53
CA PHE A 184 -16.42 17.16 16.46
C PHE A 184 -15.01 16.88 16.98
N SER A 185 -14.83 16.66 18.28
CA SER A 185 -13.52 16.47 18.90
C SER A 185 -12.74 15.29 18.31
N GLU A 186 -13.43 14.18 17.99
CA GLU A 186 -12.80 13.01 17.37
C GLU A 186 -12.42 13.27 15.90
N VAL A 187 -13.22 14.04 15.18
CA VAL A 187 -12.88 14.47 13.80
C VAL A 187 -11.60 15.32 13.82
N GLU A 188 -11.51 16.27 14.73
CA GLU A 188 -10.35 17.15 14.90
C GLU A 188 -9.10 16.35 15.30
N ARG A 189 -9.24 15.42 16.25
CA ARG A 189 -8.15 14.54 16.67
C ARG A 189 -7.64 13.69 15.51
N LEU A 190 -8.53 13.02 14.78
CA LEU A 190 -8.17 12.19 13.62
C LEU A 190 -7.52 13.02 12.52
N PHE A 191 -8.01 14.22 12.28
CA PHE A 191 -7.39 15.14 11.34
C PHE A 191 -5.94 15.48 11.73
N GLN A 192 -5.69 15.76 13.02
CA GLN A 192 -4.36 16.06 13.52
C GLN A 192 -3.42 14.86 13.38
N ILE A 193 -3.83 13.67 13.86
CA ILE A 193 -2.98 12.47 13.85
C ILE A 193 -2.65 12.00 12.42
N LEU A 194 -3.61 12.11 11.50
CA LEU A 194 -3.44 11.70 10.10
C LEU A 194 -2.71 12.72 9.23
N ASN A 195 -2.48 13.95 9.70
CA ASN A 195 -1.61 14.92 9.00
C ASN A 195 -0.13 14.58 9.11
N GLN A 196 0.27 13.80 10.12
CA GLN A 196 1.65 13.35 10.32
C GLN A 196 1.68 11.83 10.58
N PRO A 197 1.20 11.01 9.63
CA PRO A 197 0.92 9.61 9.88
C PRO A 197 2.17 8.75 10.09
N PHE A 198 3.36 9.24 9.73
CA PHE A 198 4.63 8.54 9.87
C PHE A 198 5.36 8.81 11.19
N THR A 199 4.83 9.71 12.01
CA THR A 199 5.43 10.11 13.29
C THR A 199 4.54 9.68 14.44
N GLN A 200 5.11 9.03 15.46
CA GLN A 200 4.36 8.70 16.69
C GLN A 200 3.88 9.96 17.39
N GLN A 201 2.62 9.95 17.82
CA GLN A 201 1.92 11.09 18.47
C GLN A 201 1.22 10.61 19.77
N PRO A 202 1.98 10.26 20.82
CA PRO A 202 1.44 9.60 22.01
C PRO A 202 0.33 10.39 22.72
N GLU A 203 0.36 11.72 22.63
CA GLU A 203 -0.68 12.58 23.21
C GLU A 203 -2.03 12.53 22.49
N LEU A 204 -2.04 12.15 21.22
CA LEU A 204 -3.25 12.06 20.40
C LEU A 204 -3.69 10.62 20.19
N GLU A 205 -2.76 9.67 20.37
CA GLU A 205 -2.96 8.25 20.11
C GLU A 205 -3.93 7.62 21.11
N LYS A 206 -4.81 6.76 20.59
CA LYS A 206 -5.63 5.84 21.37
C LYS A 206 -5.26 4.40 21.03
N PRO A 207 -5.40 3.44 21.96
CA PRO A 207 -5.06 2.04 21.69
C PRO A 207 -5.74 1.47 20.45
N GLU A 208 -6.97 1.88 20.18
CA GLU A 208 -7.75 1.45 19.01
C GLU A 208 -7.22 2.00 17.68
N ASP A 209 -6.39 3.05 17.68
CA ASP A 209 -5.84 3.61 16.43
C ASP A 209 -4.85 2.66 15.75
N LEU A 210 -4.19 1.83 16.55
CA LEU A 210 -3.20 0.85 16.08
C LEU A 210 -3.81 -0.55 15.92
N ALA A 211 -4.93 -0.83 16.56
CA ALA A 211 -5.52 -2.16 16.56
C ALA A 211 -6.44 -2.37 15.35
N PRO A 212 -6.30 -3.49 14.61
CA PRO A 212 -7.35 -3.97 13.70
C PRO A 212 -8.56 -4.43 14.51
N LEU A 213 -9.75 -4.32 13.92
CA LEU A 213 -10.96 -4.96 14.46
C LEU A 213 -10.98 -6.46 14.18
#